data_627c47a193732061e996622ff53077de
#
_entry.id   627c47a193732061e996622ff53077de
#
_cell.length_a   1.000
_cell.length_b   1.000
_cell.length_c   1.000
_cell.angle_alpha   90.00
_cell.angle_beta   90.00
_cell.angle_gamma   90.00
#
_symmetry.space_group_name_H-M   'P 1'
#
loop_
_entity.id
_entity.type
_entity.pdbx_description
1 polymer ?
#
loop_
_entity_poly.entity_id
_entity_poly.type
_entity_poly.pdbx_seq_one_letter_code
_entity_poly.pdbx_strand_id
1 'polypeptide(L)'
;MKKISILLSVLILISCANENEIDELTIYTSRQPQLLEPIIEDFNDDTGIKVNLLSGNAQELMERIDIEGNDSMADIFMTVDAGVLWQAAERDIFSKVDSEILERNVPSYLKDPENKWFGLSKRARTIVFSSDQFASDDF
;
A
#
# COMPACT_ATOMS: atom_id res chain seq x y z
N MET A 1 -0.06 59.08 2.34
CA MET A 1 -0.87 58.11 1.57
C MET A 1 -0.06 57.02 0.86
N LYS A 2 1.21 57.22 0.46
CA LYS A 2 2.06 56.20 -0.21
C LYS A 2 2.58 55.08 0.71
N LYS A 3 2.67 55.29 2.04
CA LYS A 3 3.22 54.29 3.01
C LYS A 3 2.21 53.20 3.41
N ILE A 4 0.91 53.46 3.29
CA ILE A 4 -0.17 52.50 3.62
C ILE A 4 -0.34 51.49 2.49
N SER A 5 -0.07 51.87 1.23
CA SER A 5 -0.20 50.97 0.07
C SER A 5 0.88 49.85 0.05
N ILE A 6 2.07 50.08 0.61
CA ILE A 6 3.16 49.11 0.67
C ILE A 6 2.87 48.08 1.76
N LEU A 7 2.25 48.46 2.87
CA LEU A 7 1.92 47.52 3.97
C LEU A 7 0.82 46.51 3.57
N LEU A 8 -0.11 46.92 2.71
CA LEU A 8 -1.18 46.05 2.21
C LEU A 8 -0.66 45.04 1.17
N SER A 9 0.41 45.42 0.44
CA SER A 9 1.00 44.52 -0.59
C SER A 9 1.84 43.36 -0.01
N VAL A 10 2.34 43.50 1.24
CA VAL A 10 3.13 42.46 1.92
C VAL A 10 2.22 41.40 2.54
N LEU A 11 0.97 41.70 2.85
CA LEU A 11 0.03 40.76 3.47
C LEU A 11 -0.50 39.69 2.49
N ILE A 12 -0.33 39.89 1.19
CA ILE A 12 -0.86 38.96 0.15
C ILE A 12 0.14 37.81 -0.17
N LEU A 13 1.39 37.90 0.28
CA LEU A 13 2.41 36.90 -0.02
C LEU A 13 2.52 35.74 0.99
N ILE A 14 1.70 35.71 2.05
CA ILE A 14 1.74 34.69 3.11
C ILE A 14 0.74 33.54 2.85
N SER A 15 0.00 33.56 1.75
CA SER A 15 -1.08 32.61 1.49
C SER A 15 -0.73 31.56 0.42
N CYS A 16 0.44 30.93 0.50
CA CYS A 16 0.73 29.72 -0.29
C CYS A 16 1.82 28.88 0.38
N ALA A 17 1.55 28.40 1.59
CA ALA A 17 2.15 27.19 2.09
C ALA A 17 1.00 26.15 2.20
N ASN A 18 0.49 25.69 1.04
CA ASN A 18 -0.16 24.40 1.02
C ASN A 18 0.98 23.38 1.11
N GLU A 19 1.19 22.84 2.29
CA GLU A 19 1.71 21.48 2.39
C GLU A 19 0.78 20.64 1.49
N ASN A 20 1.35 19.88 0.57
CA ASN A 20 0.60 18.93 -0.24
C ASN A 20 0.03 17.89 0.72
N GLU A 21 -1.16 18.15 1.29
CA GLU A 21 -1.92 17.11 1.95
C GLU A 21 -2.23 16.06 0.89
N ILE A 22 -1.85 14.81 1.17
CA ILE A 22 -2.19 13.67 0.33
C ILE A 22 -3.67 13.42 0.54
N ASP A 23 -4.51 13.86 -0.40
CA ASP A 23 -5.97 13.70 -0.33
C ASP A 23 -6.43 12.32 -0.83
N GLU A 24 -5.62 11.66 -1.66
CA GLU A 24 -5.95 10.38 -2.28
C GLU A 24 -4.75 9.43 -2.31
N LEU A 25 -5.01 8.12 -2.15
CA LEU A 25 -4.08 7.03 -2.37
C LEU A 25 -4.63 6.08 -3.44
N THR A 26 -3.78 5.59 -4.33
CA THR A 26 -4.15 4.57 -5.32
C THR A 26 -3.46 3.24 -5.01
N ILE A 27 -4.26 2.21 -4.79
CA ILE A 27 -3.78 0.84 -4.52
C ILE A 27 -4.04 -0.02 -5.75
N TYR A 28 -2.98 -0.56 -6.36
CA TYR A 28 -3.09 -1.63 -7.34
C TYR A 28 -3.11 -2.97 -6.60
N THR A 29 -4.17 -3.77 -6.79
CA THR A 29 -4.36 -4.96 -5.95
C THR A 29 -4.81 -6.18 -6.73
N SER A 30 -4.26 -7.35 -6.39
CA SER A 30 -4.77 -8.65 -6.83
C SER A 30 -5.68 -9.31 -5.78
N ARG A 31 -5.94 -8.65 -4.66
CA ARG A 31 -6.92 -9.12 -3.67
C ARG A 31 -8.33 -8.75 -4.10
N GLN A 32 -9.28 -9.54 -3.64
CA GLN A 32 -10.70 -9.24 -3.84
C GLN A 32 -11.05 -7.94 -3.09
N PRO A 33 -11.65 -6.93 -3.75
CA PRO A 33 -11.98 -5.64 -3.14
C PRO A 33 -12.80 -5.77 -1.85
N GLN A 34 -13.73 -6.69 -1.79
CA GLN A 34 -14.61 -6.93 -0.64
C GLN A 34 -13.85 -7.27 0.66
N LEU A 35 -12.62 -7.79 0.53
CA LEU A 35 -11.76 -8.09 1.68
C LEU A 35 -10.99 -6.86 2.17
N LEU A 36 -10.89 -5.82 1.35
CA LEU A 36 -10.18 -4.59 1.65
C LEU A 36 -11.12 -3.47 2.08
N GLU A 37 -12.37 -3.48 1.60
CA GLU A 37 -13.36 -2.44 1.87
C GLU A 37 -13.44 -2.05 3.35
N PRO A 38 -13.58 -2.97 4.33
CA PRO A 38 -13.67 -2.57 5.74
C PRO A 38 -12.41 -1.85 6.25
N ILE A 39 -11.23 -2.29 5.79
CA ILE A 39 -9.93 -1.69 6.20
C ILE A 39 -9.79 -0.29 5.57
N ILE A 40 -10.26 -0.13 4.33
CA ILE A 40 -10.23 1.14 3.61
C ILE A 40 -11.23 2.13 4.23
N GLU A 41 -12.42 1.68 4.61
CA GLU A 41 -13.41 2.51 5.30
C GLU A 41 -12.85 3.03 6.62
N ASP A 42 -12.30 2.15 7.47
CA ASP A 42 -11.66 2.54 8.73
C ASP A 42 -10.50 3.54 8.49
N PHE A 43 -9.67 3.30 7.48
CA PHE A 43 -8.57 4.20 7.14
C PHE A 43 -9.06 5.57 6.65
N ASN A 44 -10.09 5.60 5.79
CA ASN A 44 -10.68 6.85 5.31
C ASN A 44 -11.30 7.66 6.47
N ASP A 45 -11.98 6.98 7.40
CA ASP A 45 -12.61 7.62 8.55
C ASP A 45 -11.57 8.19 9.52
N ASP A 46 -10.46 7.49 9.73
CA ASP A 46 -9.40 7.90 10.64
C ASP A 46 -8.51 9.02 10.08
N THR A 47 -8.29 9.04 8.76
CA THR A 47 -7.28 9.93 8.14
C THR A 47 -7.87 11.02 7.23
N GLY A 48 -9.09 10.82 6.75
CA GLY A 48 -9.68 11.66 5.70
C GLY A 48 -9.12 11.41 4.29
N ILE A 49 -8.14 10.50 4.14
CA ILE A 49 -7.49 10.19 2.87
C ILE A 49 -8.36 9.21 2.08
N LYS A 50 -8.74 9.59 0.87
CA LYS A 50 -9.52 8.72 -0.03
C LYS A 50 -8.64 7.64 -0.66
N VAL A 51 -9.11 6.38 -0.67
CA VAL A 51 -8.41 5.27 -1.32
C VAL A 51 -9.12 4.87 -2.61
N ASN A 52 -8.38 4.87 -3.72
CA ASN A 52 -8.81 4.37 -5.02
C ASN A 52 -8.22 2.96 -5.24
N LEU A 53 -9.05 1.99 -5.65
CA LEU A 53 -8.61 0.63 -5.95
C LEU A 53 -8.59 0.36 -7.46
N LEU A 54 -7.47 -0.14 -7.96
CA LEU A 54 -7.38 -0.79 -9.26
C LEU A 54 -7.12 -2.28 -9.05
N SER A 55 -8.13 -3.11 -9.34
CA SER A 55 -8.04 -4.56 -9.18
C SER A 55 -7.69 -5.25 -10.48
N GLY A 56 -6.80 -6.26 -10.42
CA GLY A 56 -6.37 -7.01 -11.57
C GLY A 56 -5.52 -8.23 -11.24
N ASN A 57 -4.96 -8.87 -12.26
CA ASN A 57 -3.98 -9.93 -12.07
C ASN A 57 -2.67 -9.36 -11.52
N ALA A 58 -2.07 -10.03 -10.54
CA ALA A 58 -0.87 -9.52 -9.88
C ALA A 58 0.30 -9.29 -10.85
N GLN A 59 0.52 -10.22 -11.78
CA GLN A 59 1.61 -10.12 -12.76
C GLN A 59 1.38 -8.97 -13.74
N GLU A 60 0.15 -8.83 -14.24
CA GLU A 60 -0.22 -7.75 -15.16
C GLU A 60 -0.12 -6.36 -14.50
N LEU A 61 -0.54 -6.26 -13.23
CA LEU A 61 -0.40 -5.01 -12.47
C LEU A 61 1.06 -4.67 -12.19
N MET A 62 1.90 -5.66 -11.86
CA MET A 62 3.33 -5.45 -11.69
C MET A 62 3.99 -4.96 -12.99
N GLU A 63 3.69 -5.60 -14.12
CA GLU A 63 4.21 -5.19 -15.43
C GLU A 63 3.71 -3.80 -15.83
N ARG A 64 2.48 -3.47 -15.47
CA ARG A 64 1.95 -2.13 -15.69
C ARG A 64 2.73 -1.07 -14.91
N ILE A 65 2.97 -1.28 -13.61
CA ILE A 65 3.77 -0.36 -12.78
C ILE A 65 5.18 -0.21 -13.36
N ASP A 66 5.80 -1.31 -13.77
CA ASP A 66 7.15 -1.33 -14.37
C ASP A 66 7.21 -0.49 -15.67
N ILE A 67 6.19 -0.61 -16.53
CA ILE A 67 6.10 0.17 -17.78
C ILE A 67 5.79 1.64 -17.51
N GLU A 68 4.90 1.94 -16.57
CA GLU A 68 4.53 3.30 -16.17
C GLU A 68 5.73 4.02 -15.50
N GLY A 69 6.58 3.27 -14.80
CA GLY A 69 7.78 3.80 -14.12
C GLY A 69 7.44 4.93 -13.16
N ASN A 70 8.12 6.07 -13.29
CA ASN A 70 7.90 7.23 -12.43
C ASN A 70 6.54 7.92 -12.64
N ASP A 71 5.84 7.61 -13.71
CA ASP A 71 4.51 8.15 -14.02
C ASP A 71 3.39 7.22 -13.52
N SER A 72 3.73 6.15 -12.79
CA SER A 72 2.73 5.23 -12.23
C SER A 72 1.84 5.96 -11.23
N MET A 73 0.54 5.67 -11.33
CA MET A 73 -0.45 6.16 -10.38
C MET A 73 -0.55 5.28 -9.12
N ALA A 74 0.19 4.15 -9.07
CA ALA A 74 0.16 3.24 -7.94
C ALA A 74 1.03 3.77 -6.80
N ASP A 75 0.42 4.17 -5.68
CA ASP A 75 1.12 4.47 -4.43
C ASP A 75 1.45 3.18 -3.67
N ILE A 76 0.56 2.18 -3.76
CA ILE A 76 0.71 0.90 -3.08
C ILE A 76 0.40 -0.24 -4.06
N PHE A 77 1.27 -1.26 -4.07
CA PHE A 77 1.02 -2.52 -4.76
C PHE A 77 0.73 -3.64 -3.75
N MET A 78 -0.47 -4.19 -3.77
CA MET A 78 -0.93 -5.21 -2.83
C MET A 78 -1.26 -6.51 -3.55
N THR A 79 -0.60 -7.60 -3.16
CA THR A 79 -0.80 -8.93 -3.75
C THR A 79 -1.20 -9.98 -2.71
N VAL A 80 -1.65 -11.13 -3.19
CA VAL A 80 -1.94 -12.31 -2.34
C VAL A 80 -0.72 -13.23 -2.17
N ASP A 81 0.37 -12.95 -2.89
CA ASP A 81 1.54 -13.81 -2.97
C ASP A 81 2.84 -13.00 -2.80
N ALA A 82 3.68 -13.40 -1.86
CA ALA A 82 4.97 -12.77 -1.60
C ALA A 82 5.97 -12.98 -2.75
N GLY A 83 5.79 -14.01 -3.58
CA GLY A 83 6.66 -14.25 -4.74
C GLY A 83 6.56 -13.14 -5.79
N VAL A 84 5.37 -12.57 -5.99
CA VAL A 84 5.20 -11.41 -6.88
C VAL A 84 5.85 -10.16 -6.28
N LEU A 85 5.72 -9.96 -4.96
CA LEU A 85 6.38 -8.84 -4.28
C LEU A 85 7.91 -8.94 -4.37
N TRP A 86 8.44 -10.15 -4.20
CA TRP A 86 9.88 -10.40 -4.39
C TRP A 86 10.33 -10.08 -5.81
N GLN A 87 9.59 -10.53 -6.84
CA GLN A 87 9.90 -10.20 -8.24
C GLN A 87 9.86 -8.70 -8.52
N ALA A 88 8.89 -7.98 -7.94
CA ALA A 88 8.79 -6.54 -8.07
C ALA A 88 9.97 -5.80 -7.39
N ALA A 89 10.43 -6.31 -6.23
CA ALA A 89 11.61 -5.78 -5.55
C ALA A 89 12.91 -6.00 -6.35
N GLU A 90 13.08 -7.16 -7.02
CA GLU A 90 14.22 -7.45 -7.90
C GLU A 90 14.25 -6.56 -9.16
N ARG A 91 13.11 -5.99 -9.55
CA ARG A 91 12.97 -5.03 -10.66
C ARG A 91 13.07 -3.57 -10.22
N ASP A 92 13.40 -3.32 -8.95
CA ASP A 92 13.46 -1.96 -8.35
C ASP A 92 12.16 -1.15 -8.51
N ILE A 93 11.01 -1.83 -8.55
CA ILE A 93 9.67 -1.20 -8.62
C ILE A 93 9.34 -0.48 -7.30
N PHE A 94 9.86 -0.96 -6.18
CA PHE A 94 9.54 -0.44 -4.86
C PHE A 94 10.60 0.49 -4.30
N SER A 95 10.15 1.56 -3.67
CA SER A 95 10.99 2.37 -2.79
C SER A 95 11.12 1.71 -1.40
N LYS A 96 12.26 1.94 -0.74
CA LYS A 96 12.46 1.52 0.64
C LYS A 96 11.54 2.31 1.57
N VAL A 97 10.93 1.62 2.54
CA VAL A 97 10.09 2.21 3.57
C VAL A 97 10.76 2.11 4.93
N ASP A 98 11.10 3.24 5.54
CA ASP A 98 11.61 3.31 6.90
C ASP A 98 10.45 3.66 7.84
N SER A 99 9.95 2.66 8.58
CA SER A 99 8.83 2.80 9.52
C SER A 99 9.04 1.96 10.77
N GLU A 100 9.19 2.61 11.90
CA GLU A 100 9.30 1.94 13.21
C GLU A 100 8.05 1.10 13.53
N ILE A 101 6.88 1.51 13.06
CA ILE A 101 5.62 0.78 13.25
C ILE A 101 5.67 -0.54 12.50
N LEU A 102 6.09 -0.52 11.23
CA LEU A 102 6.21 -1.73 10.40
C LEU A 102 7.31 -2.64 10.93
N GLU A 103 8.44 -2.09 11.33
CA GLU A 103 9.55 -2.88 11.90
C GLU A 103 9.16 -3.60 13.18
N ARG A 104 8.39 -2.95 14.04
CA ARG A 104 7.92 -3.54 15.30
C ARG A 104 6.82 -4.59 15.10
N ASN A 105 5.92 -4.39 14.13
CA ASN A 105 4.71 -5.19 13.98
C ASN A 105 4.86 -6.32 12.96
N VAL A 106 5.78 -6.21 11.98
CA VAL A 106 5.99 -7.23 10.95
C VAL A 106 7.25 -8.03 11.25
N PRO A 107 7.14 -9.34 11.55
CA PRO A 107 8.30 -10.19 11.76
C PRO A 107 9.26 -10.19 10.57
N SER A 108 10.56 -10.30 10.83
CA SER A 108 11.61 -10.22 9.80
C SER A 108 11.47 -11.24 8.67
N TYR A 109 10.89 -12.42 8.94
CA TYR A 109 10.63 -13.46 7.92
C TYR A 109 9.38 -13.19 7.07
N LEU A 110 8.64 -12.11 7.32
CA LEU A 110 7.45 -11.68 6.58
C LEU A 110 7.65 -10.33 5.89
N LYS A 111 8.88 -9.88 5.74
CA LYS A 111 9.21 -8.64 5.04
C LYS A 111 10.49 -8.81 4.21
N ASP A 112 10.66 -7.90 3.29
CA ASP A 112 11.89 -7.77 2.51
C ASP A 112 13.08 -7.38 3.41
N PRO A 113 14.29 -7.97 3.21
CA PRO A 113 15.48 -7.58 3.96
C PRO A 113 15.86 -6.10 3.85
N GLU A 114 15.52 -5.47 2.71
CA GLU A 114 15.76 -4.04 2.44
C GLU A 114 14.56 -3.15 2.75
N ASN A 115 13.49 -3.70 3.35
CA ASN A 115 12.24 -3.00 3.67
C ASN A 115 11.50 -2.45 2.44
N LYS A 116 11.58 -3.13 1.30
CA LYS A 116 10.85 -2.77 0.07
C LYS A 116 9.40 -3.28 0.07
N TRP A 117 9.10 -4.37 0.82
CA TRP A 117 7.74 -4.87 0.98
C TRP A 117 7.52 -5.53 2.35
N PHE A 118 6.26 -5.64 2.76
CA PHE A 118 5.84 -6.15 4.06
C PHE A 118 4.64 -7.08 3.92
N GLY A 119 4.63 -8.18 4.69
CA GLY A 119 3.50 -9.09 4.77
C GLY A 119 2.40 -8.57 5.68
N LEU A 120 1.23 -8.31 5.12
CA LEU A 120 0.07 -7.82 5.87
C LEU A 120 -0.69 -8.94 6.59
N SER A 121 -0.74 -10.14 5.99
CA SER A 121 -1.48 -11.29 6.54
C SER A 121 -0.84 -12.61 6.15
N LYS A 122 -1.12 -13.66 6.93
CA LYS A 122 -0.73 -15.04 6.64
C LYS A 122 -1.94 -15.89 6.32
N ARG A 123 -1.77 -16.83 5.40
CA ARG A 123 -2.74 -17.88 5.14
C ARG A 123 -2.14 -19.22 5.55
N ALA A 124 -2.83 -19.95 6.42
CA ALA A 124 -2.52 -21.33 6.70
C ALA A 124 -3.24 -22.25 5.70
N ARG A 125 -2.53 -23.21 5.14
CA ARG A 125 -3.12 -24.33 4.42
C ARG A 125 -3.09 -25.54 5.34
N THR A 126 -4.23 -26.21 5.49
CA THR A 126 -4.35 -27.41 6.30
C THR A 126 -4.91 -28.53 5.48
N ILE A 127 -4.65 -29.76 5.92
CA ILE A 127 -5.28 -30.96 5.37
C ILE A 127 -6.68 -31.05 5.97
N VAL A 128 -7.67 -31.18 5.11
CA VAL A 128 -9.05 -31.45 5.49
C VAL A 128 -9.43 -32.83 4.95
N PHE A 129 -9.90 -33.69 5.82
CA PHE A 129 -10.27 -35.08 5.48
C PHE A 129 -11.61 -35.44 6.09
N SER A 130 -12.25 -36.50 5.53
CA SER A 130 -13.49 -37.05 6.08
C SER A 130 -13.16 -37.92 7.30
N SER A 131 -13.64 -37.53 8.47
CA SER A 131 -13.46 -38.29 9.72
C SER A 131 -14.11 -39.68 9.71
N ASP A 132 -15.03 -39.93 8.74
CA ASP A 132 -15.66 -41.24 8.56
C ASP A 132 -14.77 -42.23 7.79
N GLN A 133 -13.72 -41.72 7.10
CA GLN A 133 -12.86 -42.53 6.24
C GLN A 133 -11.41 -42.60 6.72
N PHE A 134 -10.95 -41.58 7.46
CA PHE A 134 -9.57 -41.43 7.88
C PHE A 134 -9.48 -40.98 9.34
N ALA A 135 -8.42 -41.39 10.01
CA ALA A 135 -8.05 -40.89 11.31
C ALA A 135 -6.93 -39.83 11.19
N SER A 136 -6.74 -38.98 12.22
CA SER A 136 -5.67 -37.97 12.25
C SER A 136 -4.27 -38.55 12.12
N ASP A 137 -4.10 -39.82 12.50
CA ASP A 137 -2.81 -40.53 12.50
C ASP A 137 -2.45 -41.15 11.13
N ASP A 138 -3.33 -40.96 10.13
CA ASP A 138 -3.09 -41.43 8.75
C ASP A 138 -2.25 -40.41 7.91
N PHE A 139 -1.88 -39.23 8.51
CA PHE A 139 -1.19 -38.14 7.79
C PHE A 139 0.08 -37.68 8.47
#